data_d5bd9be71d5740107e3326fb7b0f7f20
#
_entry.id   d5bd9be71d5740107e3326fb7b0f7f20
#
_cell.length_a   1.000
_cell.length_b   1.000
_cell.length_c   1.000
_cell.angle_alpha   90.00
_cell.angle_beta   90.00
_cell.angle_gamma   90.00
#
_symmetry.space_group_name_H-M   'P 1'
#
loop_
_entity.id
_entity.type
_entity.pdbx_description
1 polymer ?
#
loop_
_entity_poly.entity_id
_entity_poly.type
_entity_poly.pdbx_seq_one_letter_code
_entity_poly.pdbx_strand_id
1 'polypeptide(L)'
;MNILKSKQGQAMPDKTQFFKSEAFEKIDHTEIRWMGNASMMINSRGTNIMIDPLLEGFDMPLLIEMPILTKDIPSLDALLITHIDNDHYSRPTCKDVLEVCQSYHAPQYVAKVMKEEGIPGIGHDINDSFLVNDVKVTLTPVWHNWQNESKKYQYRKWSKEDYCGYWIDTLDGTIWITGDSRILDEHLKMPNPD
;
A
#
# COMPACT_ATOMS: atom_id res chain seq x y z
N MET A 1 -1.87 16.99 -7.07
CA MET A 1 -1.66 16.20 -8.32
C MET A 1 -2.45 16.78 -9.47
N ASN A 2 -1.97 16.63 -10.72
CA ASN A 2 -2.70 17.11 -11.91
C ASN A 2 -3.66 16.02 -12.39
N ILE A 3 -4.96 16.35 -12.49
CA ILE A 3 -5.97 15.41 -13.01
C ILE A 3 -6.08 15.62 -14.52
N LEU A 4 -5.97 14.54 -15.28
CA LEU A 4 -6.15 14.54 -16.72
C LEU A 4 -7.62 14.68 -17.10
N LYS A 5 -7.89 15.45 -18.15
CA LYS A 5 -9.17 15.36 -18.86
C LYS A 5 -9.13 14.13 -19.78
N SER A 6 -10.20 13.33 -19.77
CA SER A 6 -10.32 12.18 -20.68
C SER A 6 -10.25 12.62 -22.13
N LYS A 7 -9.60 11.80 -22.95
CA LYS A 7 -9.65 11.92 -24.40
C LYS A 7 -10.87 11.13 -24.92
N GLN A 8 -11.40 11.56 -26.08
CA GLN A 8 -12.50 10.82 -26.73
C GLN A 8 -12.11 9.34 -26.93
N GLY A 9 -12.97 8.42 -26.51
CA GLY A 9 -12.75 6.97 -26.57
C GLY A 9 -11.86 6.38 -25.48
N GLN A 10 -11.39 7.19 -24.52
CA GLN A 10 -10.66 6.70 -23.35
C GLN A 10 -11.66 6.21 -22.30
N ALA A 11 -11.42 5.03 -21.74
CA ALA A 11 -12.15 4.57 -20.57
C ALA A 11 -11.91 5.54 -19.40
N MET A 12 -12.98 5.88 -18.70
CA MET A 12 -12.95 6.73 -17.52
C MET A 12 -13.27 5.89 -16.29
N PRO A 13 -12.54 6.07 -15.19
CA PRO A 13 -12.96 5.52 -13.90
C PRO A 13 -14.27 6.18 -13.46
N ASP A 14 -14.99 5.49 -12.58
CA ASP A 14 -16.13 6.08 -11.89
C ASP A 14 -15.69 7.31 -11.07
N LYS A 15 -16.69 8.13 -10.69
CA LYS A 15 -16.41 9.29 -9.84
C LYS A 15 -15.82 8.83 -8.50
N THR A 16 -14.79 9.54 -8.06
CA THR A 16 -14.21 9.31 -6.74
C THR A 16 -15.26 9.40 -5.65
N GLN A 17 -15.31 8.39 -4.80
CA GLN A 17 -16.11 8.39 -3.59
C GLN A 17 -15.26 8.97 -2.46
N PHE A 18 -15.53 10.23 -2.13
CA PHE A 18 -14.84 10.91 -1.04
C PHE A 18 -15.28 10.37 0.31
N PHE A 19 -14.35 10.27 1.25
CA PHE A 19 -14.62 9.95 2.64
C PHE A 19 -13.81 10.86 3.58
N LYS A 20 -14.16 10.87 4.85
CA LYS A 20 -13.52 11.70 5.87
C LYS A 20 -13.22 10.87 7.11
N SER A 21 -13.08 11.54 8.26
CA SER A 21 -12.75 10.91 9.53
C SER A 21 -13.67 9.78 9.96
N GLU A 22 -14.92 9.78 9.54
CA GLU A 22 -15.89 8.71 9.84
C GLU A 22 -15.46 7.32 9.32
N ALA A 23 -14.66 7.28 8.23
CA ALA A 23 -14.14 6.04 7.70
C ALA A 23 -13.10 5.35 8.61
N PHE A 24 -12.57 6.08 9.58
CA PHE A 24 -11.57 5.60 10.55
C PHE A 24 -12.18 5.24 11.91
N GLU A 25 -13.47 5.49 12.09
CA GLU A 25 -14.16 5.16 13.33
C GLU A 25 -14.31 3.65 13.51
N LYS A 26 -14.48 3.21 14.75
CA LYS A 26 -14.71 1.81 15.05
C LYS A 26 -16.06 1.36 14.49
N ILE A 27 -16.03 0.30 13.69
CA ILE A 27 -17.19 -0.38 13.10
C ILE A 27 -17.24 -1.84 13.58
N ASP A 28 -18.30 -2.57 13.31
CA ASP A 28 -18.52 -3.94 13.76
C ASP A 28 -18.11 -5.02 12.73
N HIS A 29 -17.49 -4.59 11.62
CA HIS A 29 -17.04 -5.44 10.52
C HIS A 29 -15.72 -4.92 9.93
N THR A 30 -15.18 -5.61 8.93
CA THR A 30 -14.04 -5.14 8.13
C THR A 30 -14.53 -4.47 6.86
N GLU A 31 -14.06 -3.26 6.60
CA GLU A 31 -14.33 -2.49 5.39
C GLU A 31 -13.05 -2.26 4.60
N ILE A 32 -13.13 -2.37 3.26
CA ILE A 32 -12.03 -2.10 2.33
C ILE A 32 -12.43 -0.93 1.44
N ARG A 33 -11.58 0.07 1.32
CA ARG A 33 -11.75 1.22 0.42
C ARG A 33 -10.60 1.30 -0.57
N TRP A 34 -10.91 1.28 -1.84
CA TRP A 34 -9.94 1.59 -2.88
C TRP A 34 -9.72 3.11 -2.96
N MET A 35 -8.45 3.51 -2.88
CA MET A 35 -8.08 4.93 -2.86
C MET A 35 -7.46 5.43 -4.17
N GLY A 36 -7.51 4.61 -5.21
CA GLY A 36 -6.88 4.88 -6.50
C GLY A 36 -5.53 4.17 -6.66
N ASN A 37 -5.14 3.88 -7.91
CA ASN A 37 -3.96 3.08 -8.24
C ASN A 37 -3.96 1.75 -7.44
N ALA A 38 -2.84 1.40 -6.82
CA ALA A 38 -2.72 0.24 -5.93
C ALA A 38 -3.09 0.56 -4.45
N SER A 39 -3.52 1.80 -4.17
CA SER A 39 -3.76 2.26 -2.80
C SER A 39 -5.05 1.70 -2.21
N MET A 40 -4.96 1.07 -1.05
CA MET A 40 -6.08 0.52 -0.30
C MET A 40 -6.08 1.04 1.14
N MET A 41 -7.27 1.22 1.69
CA MET A 41 -7.50 1.41 3.12
C MET A 41 -8.35 0.25 3.63
N ILE A 42 -7.94 -0.32 4.75
CA ILE A 42 -8.67 -1.34 5.49
C ILE A 42 -9.00 -0.77 6.86
N ASN A 43 -10.28 -0.78 7.22
CA ASN A 43 -10.74 -0.57 8.58
C ASN A 43 -11.29 -1.91 9.10
N SER A 44 -10.51 -2.61 9.91
CA SER A 44 -10.95 -3.86 10.53
C SER A 44 -11.36 -3.59 11.97
N ARG A 45 -12.66 -3.35 12.16
CA ARG A 45 -13.28 -3.13 13.48
C ARG A 45 -12.63 -2.01 14.30
N GLY A 46 -12.11 -0.98 13.61
CA GLY A 46 -11.40 0.16 14.18
C GLY A 46 -9.87 0.07 14.10
N THR A 47 -9.31 -1.04 13.58
CA THR A 47 -7.90 -1.10 13.20
C THR A 47 -7.76 -0.57 11.77
N ASN A 48 -7.06 0.55 11.63
CA ASN A 48 -6.94 1.30 10.39
C ASN A 48 -5.56 1.07 9.75
N ILE A 49 -5.54 0.44 8.59
CA ILE A 49 -4.33 0.11 7.82
C ILE A 49 -4.44 0.71 6.42
N MET A 50 -3.39 1.39 5.97
CA MET A 50 -3.26 1.79 4.57
C MET A 50 -2.14 1.00 3.89
N ILE A 51 -2.38 0.58 2.64
CA ILE A 51 -1.42 -0.14 1.81
C ILE A 51 -1.14 0.72 0.58
N ASP A 52 0.16 0.95 0.29
CA ASP A 52 0.66 1.73 -0.84
C ASP A 52 -0.09 3.06 -1.03
N PRO A 53 -0.32 3.89 0.00
CA PRO A 53 -1.13 5.09 -0.13
C PRO A 53 -0.42 6.14 -0.99
N LEU A 54 -0.96 6.38 -2.19
CA LEU A 54 -0.49 7.36 -3.15
C LEU A 54 -1.40 8.60 -3.15
N LEU A 55 -1.45 9.32 -2.04
CA LEU A 55 -2.31 10.50 -1.89
C LEU A 55 -1.63 11.78 -2.37
N GLU A 56 -0.30 11.83 -2.31
CA GLU A 56 0.53 12.96 -2.71
C GLU A 56 1.76 12.50 -3.52
N GLY A 57 2.40 13.43 -4.24
CA GLY A 57 3.74 13.27 -4.78
C GLY A 57 3.89 12.39 -6.02
N PHE A 58 2.83 11.93 -6.65
CA PHE A 58 2.95 11.20 -7.91
C PHE A 58 3.34 12.15 -9.04
N ASP A 59 4.29 11.76 -9.86
CA ASP A 59 4.87 12.59 -10.92
C ASP A 59 4.12 12.52 -12.25
N MET A 60 3.16 11.58 -12.38
CA MET A 60 2.30 11.47 -13.55
C MET A 60 0.89 12.01 -13.26
N PRO A 61 0.20 12.54 -14.29
CA PRO A 61 -1.19 12.97 -14.13
C PRO A 61 -2.13 11.77 -13.94
N LEU A 62 -3.10 11.91 -13.05
CA LEU A 62 -4.10 10.90 -12.74
C LEU A 62 -5.44 11.23 -13.39
N LEU A 63 -6.30 10.20 -13.58
CA LEU A 63 -7.67 10.34 -14.09
C LEU A 63 -8.71 10.49 -12.97
N ILE A 64 -8.30 10.33 -11.72
CA ILE A 64 -9.17 10.39 -10.54
C ILE A 64 -8.71 11.47 -9.57
N GLU A 65 -9.64 12.00 -8.79
CA GLU A 65 -9.33 12.81 -7.61
C GLU A 65 -8.99 11.87 -6.43
N MET A 66 -8.14 12.31 -5.53
CA MET A 66 -7.85 11.53 -4.33
C MET A 66 -9.05 11.56 -3.39
N PRO A 67 -9.45 10.40 -2.82
CA PRO A 67 -10.68 10.29 -2.04
C PRO A 67 -10.59 10.97 -0.66
N ILE A 68 -9.36 11.22 -0.19
CA ILE A 68 -9.05 11.91 1.08
C ILE A 68 -7.74 12.67 0.92
N LEU A 69 -7.58 13.75 1.66
CA LEU A 69 -6.30 14.47 1.77
C LEU A 69 -5.52 13.93 2.98
N THR A 70 -4.20 13.93 2.90
CA THR A 70 -3.32 13.45 3.99
C THR A 70 -3.61 14.14 5.32
N LYS A 71 -3.88 15.45 5.30
CA LYS A 71 -4.23 16.26 6.48
C LYS A 71 -5.57 15.89 7.13
N ASP A 72 -6.44 15.19 6.42
CA ASP A 72 -7.78 14.82 6.91
C ASP A 72 -7.79 13.39 7.49
N ILE A 73 -6.64 12.70 7.49
CA ILE A 73 -6.44 11.38 8.11
C ILE A 73 -6.26 11.58 9.63
N PRO A 74 -7.21 11.08 10.47
CA PRO A 74 -7.15 11.33 11.91
C PRO A 74 -6.16 10.45 12.65
N SER A 75 -6.03 9.18 12.23
CA SER A 75 -5.11 8.19 12.81
C SER A 75 -4.97 6.97 11.91
N LEU A 76 -3.80 6.34 11.96
CA LEU A 76 -3.51 5.05 11.34
C LEU A 76 -2.77 4.15 12.33
N ASP A 77 -3.15 2.88 12.40
CA ASP A 77 -2.41 1.89 13.19
C ASP A 77 -1.18 1.39 12.42
N ALA A 78 -1.31 1.25 11.09
CA ALA A 78 -0.17 0.91 10.25
C ALA A 78 -0.29 1.48 8.84
N LEU A 79 0.88 1.69 8.23
CA LEU A 79 1.06 1.96 6.81
C LEU A 79 2.01 0.91 6.24
N LEU A 80 1.55 0.20 5.20
CA LEU A 80 2.26 -0.90 4.57
C LEU A 80 2.69 -0.48 3.17
N ILE A 81 3.94 -0.77 2.80
CA ILE A 81 4.49 -0.52 1.46
C ILE A 81 4.95 -1.82 0.84
N THR A 82 4.43 -2.16 -0.34
CA THR A 82 4.77 -3.40 -1.04
C THR A 82 6.15 -3.35 -1.69
N HIS A 83 6.53 -2.23 -2.28
CA HIS A 83 7.84 -2.03 -2.92
C HIS A 83 8.15 -0.54 -3.16
N ILE A 84 9.34 -0.28 -3.72
CA ILE A 84 9.93 1.08 -3.78
C ILE A 84 9.43 1.95 -4.94
N ASP A 85 8.66 1.42 -5.88
CA ASP A 85 8.24 2.18 -7.06
C ASP A 85 7.36 3.38 -6.66
N ASN A 86 7.50 4.48 -7.39
CA ASN A 86 6.92 5.76 -7.01
C ASN A 86 5.38 5.83 -7.11
N ASP A 87 4.77 4.85 -7.71
CA ASP A 87 3.32 4.63 -7.75
C ASP A 87 2.80 3.75 -6.59
N HIS A 88 3.69 3.25 -5.73
CA HIS A 88 3.42 2.52 -4.49
C HIS A 88 4.00 3.21 -3.26
N TYR A 89 5.28 3.60 -3.30
CA TYR A 89 5.92 4.33 -2.22
C TYR A 89 5.85 5.84 -2.43
N SER A 90 4.79 6.46 -1.94
CA SER A 90 4.69 7.92 -1.87
C SER A 90 5.40 8.46 -0.64
N ARG A 91 6.61 8.97 -0.85
CA ARG A 91 7.40 9.66 0.19
C ARG A 91 6.66 10.85 0.84
N PRO A 92 6.00 11.75 0.06
CA PRO A 92 5.21 12.83 0.64
C PRO A 92 4.06 12.32 1.50
N THR A 93 3.25 11.38 1.01
CA THR A 93 2.14 10.80 1.80
C THR A 93 2.65 10.21 3.12
N CYS A 94 3.72 9.40 3.09
CA CYS A 94 4.29 8.81 4.31
C CYS A 94 4.77 9.87 5.31
N LYS A 95 5.34 10.99 4.84
CA LYS A 95 5.79 12.09 5.69
C LYS A 95 4.65 12.89 6.28
N ASP A 96 3.61 13.15 5.50
CA ASP A 96 2.47 13.94 5.95
C ASP A 96 1.69 13.27 7.09
N VAL A 97 1.72 11.92 7.13
CA VAL A 97 0.99 11.16 8.17
C VAL A 97 1.86 10.69 9.33
N LEU A 98 3.12 11.17 9.46
CA LEU A 98 4.06 10.75 10.52
C LEU A 98 3.50 10.92 11.94
N GLU A 99 2.77 11.99 12.20
CA GLU A 99 2.24 12.28 13.54
C GLU A 99 0.99 11.47 13.90
N VAL A 100 0.34 10.89 12.90
CA VAL A 100 -0.94 10.17 13.07
C VAL A 100 -0.82 8.67 12.77
N CYS A 101 0.31 8.20 12.22
CA CYS A 101 0.55 6.79 11.91
C CYS A 101 1.46 6.14 12.96
N GLN A 102 1.01 5.05 13.59
CA GLN A 102 1.73 4.38 14.68
C GLN A 102 2.91 3.54 14.18
N SER A 103 2.79 2.91 13.00
CA SER A 103 3.84 2.02 12.49
C SER A 103 3.90 2.00 10.96
N TYR A 104 5.11 1.76 10.43
CA TYR A 104 5.37 1.68 9.00
C TYR A 104 6.08 0.36 8.70
N HIS A 105 5.53 -0.46 7.81
CA HIS A 105 6.04 -1.80 7.51
C HIS A 105 6.30 -1.95 6.01
N ALA A 106 7.41 -2.60 5.67
CA ALA A 106 7.82 -2.81 4.29
C ALA A 106 8.86 -3.93 4.18
N PRO A 107 9.21 -4.41 2.97
CA PRO A 107 10.41 -5.22 2.77
C PRO A 107 11.67 -4.50 3.28
N GLN A 108 12.69 -5.25 3.66
CA GLN A 108 13.93 -4.74 4.29
C GLN A 108 14.53 -3.54 3.57
N TYR A 109 14.64 -3.61 2.24
CA TYR A 109 15.23 -2.52 1.47
C TYR A 109 14.39 -1.24 1.51
N VAL A 110 13.08 -1.36 1.34
CA VAL A 110 12.15 -0.22 1.39
C VAL A 110 12.18 0.43 2.76
N ALA A 111 12.12 -0.37 3.83
CA ALA A 111 12.22 0.12 5.20
C ALA A 111 13.55 0.83 5.48
N LYS A 112 14.67 0.36 4.89
CA LYS A 112 15.95 1.04 4.96
C LYS A 112 15.88 2.42 4.31
N VAL A 113 15.34 2.51 3.09
CA VAL A 113 15.17 3.80 2.38
C VAL A 113 14.27 4.74 3.17
N MET A 114 13.15 4.24 3.72
CA MET A 114 12.26 5.02 4.58
C MET A 114 13.02 5.64 5.75
N LYS A 115 13.86 4.86 6.45
CA LYS A 115 14.69 5.37 7.56
C LYS A 115 15.67 6.45 7.13
N GLU A 116 16.33 6.28 5.99
CA GLU A 116 17.27 7.27 5.42
C GLU A 116 16.55 8.59 5.10
N GLU A 117 15.24 8.54 4.88
CA GLU A 117 14.38 9.69 4.59
C GLU A 117 13.64 10.24 5.81
N GLY A 118 13.90 9.68 7.01
CA GLY A 118 13.29 10.11 8.27
C GLY A 118 11.90 9.53 8.55
N ILE A 119 11.52 8.45 7.85
CA ILE A 119 10.29 7.70 8.10
C ILE A 119 10.62 6.43 8.88
N PRO A 120 9.95 6.09 10.00
CA PRO A 120 10.35 5.00 10.90
C PRO A 120 9.95 3.61 10.36
N GLY A 121 10.42 3.24 9.16
CA GLY A 121 10.11 1.97 8.51
C GLY A 121 10.61 0.76 9.30
N ILE A 122 9.79 -0.26 9.45
CA ILE A 122 10.11 -1.57 10.02
C ILE A 122 10.24 -2.56 8.86
N GLY A 123 11.44 -3.15 8.71
CA GLY A 123 11.72 -4.11 7.64
C GLY A 123 11.33 -5.52 8.03
N HIS A 124 10.77 -6.25 7.07
CA HIS A 124 10.40 -7.65 7.20
C HIS A 124 10.95 -8.47 6.05
N ASP A 125 11.16 -9.76 6.30
CA ASP A 125 11.50 -10.73 5.26
C ASP A 125 10.21 -11.38 4.72
N ILE A 126 10.31 -12.00 3.54
CA ILE A 126 9.17 -12.71 2.96
C ILE A 126 8.79 -13.89 3.86
N ASN A 127 7.50 -14.06 4.09
CA ASN A 127 6.84 -14.98 5.03
C ASN A 127 6.91 -14.56 6.51
N ASP A 128 7.55 -13.43 6.85
CA ASP A 128 7.40 -12.87 8.18
C ASP A 128 5.96 -12.43 8.42
N SER A 129 5.52 -12.55 9.67
CA SER A 129 4.22 -12.07 10.13
C SER A 129 4.36 -11.14 11.31
N PHE A 130 3.48 -10.15 11.39
CA PHE A 130 3.37 -9.23 12.53
C PHE A 130 1.91 -8.92 12.82
N LEU A 131 1.66 -8.32 13.96
CA LEU A 131 0.33 -7.88 14.37
C LEU A 131 0.20 -6.37 14.29
N VAL A 132 -0.94 -5.92 13.77
CA VAL A 132 -1.44 -4.56 13.90
C VAL A 132 -2.73 -4.67 14.71
N ASN A 133 -2.68 -4.42 16.00
CA ASN A 133 -3.74 -4.77 16.95
C ASN A 133 -4.13 -6.26 16.82
N ASP A 134 -5.38 -6.54 16.46
CA ASP A 134 -5.91 -7.91 16.29
C ASP A 134 -5.77 -8.43 14.84
N VAL A 135 -5.23 -7.62 13.92
CA VAL A 135 -5.04 -7.99 12.52
C VAL A 135 -3.65 -8.56 12.32
N LYS A 136 -3.57 -9.80 11.82
CA LYS A 136 -2.29 -10.41 11.46
C LYS A 136 -1.96 -10.13 10.01
N VAL A 137 -0.76 -9.63 9.78
CA VAL A 137 -0.23 -9.33 8.44
C VAL A 137 0.97 -10.22 8.16
N THR A 138 0.98 -10.90 7.01
CA THR A 138 2.08 -11.75 6.55
C THR A 138 2.56 -11.27 5.18
N LEU A 139 3.88 -11.12 5.00
CA LEU A 139 4.45 -10.77 3.70
C LEU A 139 4.42 -12.00 2.78
N THR A 140 3.88 -11.84 1.59
CA THR A 140 3.80 -12.91 0.58
C THR A 140 4.81 -12.69 -0.54
N PRO A 141 5.30 -13.78 -1.20
CA PRO A 141 6.25 -13.66 -2.30
C PRO A 141 5.68 -12.87 -3.47
N VAL A 142 6.54 -12.07 -4.11
CA VAL A 142 6.21 -11.27 -5.29
C VAL A 142 7.36 -11.37 -6.31
N TRP A 143 7.03 -11.31 -7.58
CA TRP A 143 8.02 -11.20 -8.65
C TRP A 143 7.75 -9.99 -9.52
N HIS A 144 8.50 -8.92 -9.24
CA HIS A 144 8.42 -7.64 -9.93
C HIS A 144 9.84 -7.08 -10.09
N ASN A 145 10.57 -7.52 -11.12
CA ASN A 145 12.00 -7.23 -11.26
C ASN A 145 12.35 -6.38 -12.50
N TRP A 146 11.41 -5.61 -12.99
CA TRP A 146 11.59 -4.77 -14.17
C TRP A 146 12.75 -3.76 -14.03
N GLN A 147 13.06 -3.35 -12.79
CA GLN A 147 14.18 -2.45 -12.50
C GLN A 147 15.53 -3.05 -12.96
N ASN A 148 15.70 -4.38 -12.95
CA ASN A 148 16.89 -5.02 -13.47
C ASN A 148 17.02 -4.89 -15.00
N GLU A 149 15.93 -4.63 -15.70
CA GLU A 149 15.87 -4.47 -17.16
C GLU A 149 16.08 -3.02 -17.59
N SER A 150 15.88 -2.06 -16.68
CA SER A 150 15.97 -0.62 -16.94
C SER A 150 17.30 -0.03 -16.49
N LYS A 151 18.06 0.58 -17.41
CA LYS A 151 19.34 1.25 -17.11
C LYS A 151 19.25 2.27 -15.96
N LYS A 152 18.10 2.93 -15.80
CA LYS A 152 17.85 3.92 -14.76
C LYS A 152 17.95 3.33 -13.34
N TYR A 153 17.61 2.05 -13.17
CA TYR A 153 17.49 1.41 -11.87
C TYR A 153 18.61 0.38 -11.60
N GLN A 154 19.60 0.26 -12.50
CA GLN A 154 20.73 -0.69 -12.36
C GLN A 154 21.82 -0.22 -11.38
N TYR A 155 21.52 0.71 -10.49
CA TYR A 155 22.43 1.12 -9.41
C TYR A 155 22.56 0.07 -8.30
N ARG A 156 21.71 -0.95 -8.30
CA ARG A 156 21.78 -2.14 -7.48
C ARG A 156 21.18 -3.33 -8.22
N LYS A 157 21.45 -4.54 -7.73
CA LYS A 157 20.73 -5.73 -8.14
C LYS A 157 19.45 -5.84 -7.31
N TRP A 158 18.32 -5.95 -7.99
CA TRP A 158 17.00 -6.16 -7.39
C TRP A 158 16.71 -7.65 -7.28
N SER A 159 16.10 -8.06 -6.19
CA SER A 159 15.80 -9.46 -5.86
C SER A 159 14.34 -9.62 -5.43
N LYS A 160 13.92 -10.86 -5.19
CA LYS A 160 12.54 -11.15 -4.72
C LYS A 160 12.25 -10.55 -3.34
N GLU A 161 13.27 -10.36 -2.51
CA GLU A 161 13.16 -9.83 -1.17
C GLU A 161 12.91 -8.31 -1.13
N ASP A 162 13.01 -7.63 -2.28
CA ASP A 162 12.75 -6.19 -2.39
C ASP A 162 11.27 -5.85 -2.62
N TYR A 163 10.43 -6.85 -2.80
CA TYR A 163 9.00 -6.75 -3.12
C TYR A 163 8.19 -7.69 -2.24
N CYS A 164 6.98 -7.32 -1.88
CA CYS A 164 6.05 -8.22 -1.22
C CYS A 164 4.61 -7.93 -1.62
N GLY A 165 3.77 -8.92 -1.46
CA GLY A 165 2.35 -8.76 -1.22
C GLY A 165 2.06 -8.87 0.27
N TYR A 166 0.81 -8.66 0.67
CA TYR A 166 0.36 -8.81 2.05
C TYR A 166 -0.85 -9.73 2.12
N TRP A 167 -0.72 -10.78 2.92
CA TRP A 167 -1.84 -11.59 3.38
C TRP A 167 -2.29 -11.07 4.74
N ILE A 168 -3.55 -10.68 4.84
CA ILE A 168 -4.10 -9.96 5.99
C ILE A 168 -5.24 -10.79 6.56
N ASP A 169 -5.04 -11.35 7.74
CA ASP A 169 -6.04 -12.10 8.48
C ASP A 169 -6.78 -11.14 9.43
N THR A 170 -8.07 -10.98 9.19
CA THR A 170 -8.98 -10.21 10.05
C THR A 170 -9.98 -11.15 10.74
N LEU A 171 -10.76 -10.62 11.69
CA LEU A 171 -11.84 -11.38 12.33
C LEU A 171 -13.01 -11.70 11.38
N ASP A 172 -13.10 -11.01 10.26
CA ASP A 172 -14.21 -11.13 9.30
C ASP A 172 -13.82 -11.91 8.04
N GLY A 173 -12.56 -12.28 7.92
CA GLY A 173 -12.03 -13.01 6.77
C GLY A 173 -10.62 -12.60 6.40
N THR A 174 -10.16 -13.09 5.27
CA THR A 174 -8.79 -12.89 4.77
C THR A 174 -8.77 -12.04 3.51
N ILE A 175 -7.77 -11.16 3.41
CA ILE A 175 -7.56 -10.26 2.27
C ILE A 175 -6.16 -10.51 1.75
N TRP A 176 -6.01 -10.67 0.45
CA TRP A 176 -4.70 -10.77 -0.18
C TRP A 176 -4.46 -9.60 -1.14
N ILE A 177 -3.48 -8.77 -0.79
CA ILE A 177 -2.96 -7.69 -1.63
C ILE A 177 -1.69 -8.21 -2.30
N THR A 178 -1.73 -8.41 -3.59
CA THR A 178 -0.63 -9.03 -4.34
C THR A 178 0.57 -8.10 -4.55
N GLY A 179 0.39 -6.79 -4.40
CA GLY A 179 1.33 -5.83 -4.97
C GLY A 179 1.45 -6.01 -6.48
N ASP A 180 2.51 -5.50 -7.07
CA ASP A 180 2.82 -5.73 -8.48
C ASP A 180 3.58 -7.05 -8.64
N SER A 181 2.90 -8.08 -9.10
CA SER A 181 3.48 -9.40 -9.27
C SER A 181 3.08 -10.08 -10.58
N ARG A 182 4.02 -10.80 -11.16
CA ARG A 182 3.70 -11.89 -12.08
C ARG A 182 3.18 -13.07 -11.26
N ILE A 183 2.39 -13.95 -11.87
CA ILE A 183 1.94 -15.19 -11.22
C ILE A 183 3.15 -16.07 -10.91
N LEU A 184 3.24 -16.54 -9.69
CA LEU A 184 4.25 -17.48 -9.19
C LEU A 184 3.60 -18.82 -8.84
N ASP A 185 4.42 -19.90 -8.86
CA ASP A 185 3.98 -21.22 -8.40
C ASP A 185 3.60 -21.21 -6.89
N GLU A 186 4.23 -20.32 -6.12
CA GLU A 186 3.89 -20.07 -4.71
C GLU A 186 2.48 -19.56 -4.55
N HIS A 187 2.02 -18.66 -5.43
CA HIS A 187 0.65 -18.11 -5.41
C HIS A 187 -0.41 -19.20 -5.63
N LEU A 188 -0.11 -20.18 -6.51
CA LEU A 188 -1.04 -21.29 -6.79
C LEU A 188 -1.21 -22.26 -5.60
N LYS A 189 -0.32 -22.17 -4.61
CA LYS A 189 -0.34 -22.99 -3.38
C LYS A 189 -0.93 -22.25 -2.19
N MET A 190 -1.17 -20.95 -2.31
CA MET A 190 -1.79 -20.17 -1.25
C MET A 190 -3.27 -20.57 -1.11
N PRO A 191 -3.84 -20.47 0.10
CA PRO A 191 -5.28 -20.62 0.27
C PRO A 191 -6.01 -19.53 -0.54
N ASN A 192 -7.28 -19.77 -0.85
CA ASN A 192 -8.11 -18.72 -1.42
C ASN A 192 -8.43 -17.68 -0.33
N PRO A 193 -8.28 -16.38 -0.59
CA PRO A 193 -8.80 -15.36 0.31
C PRO A 193 -10.34 -15.37 0.30
N ASP A 194 -10.96 -14.82 1.33
CA ASP A 194 -12.42 -14.67 1.43
C ASP A 194 -12.99 -13.60 0.52
#